data_c113dcdb8032f7075463cce8477a9550
#
_entry.id   c113dcdb8032f7075463cce8477a9550
#
_cell.length_a   1.000
_cell.length_b   1.000
_cell.length_c   1.000
_cell.angle_alpha   90.00
_cell.angle_beta   90.00
_cell.angle_gamma   90.00
#
_symmetry.space_group_name_H-M   'P 1'
#
loop_
_entity.id
_entity.type
_entity.pdbx_description
1 polymer ?
#
loop_
_entity_poly.entity_id
_entity_poly.type
_entity_poly.pdbx_seq_one_letter_code
_entity_poly.pdbx_strand_id
1 'polypeptide(L)'
;MPDGRVIDMWAPWLPVPDMMRHLSDNYPDEMLGYLRVFYQQAPTVAAFRQRAAAIQLSVDDAVAALDAAGIARCLITGFDERASVGKTVMPNELVAPLAERYPDRFIPFAGADVRQGLPAVRELEYWVRKRGFRGLSLRPFMIGLPADDRHYYPFYAKCAELGVPLSIHTSANWSTMVVNDLGHPRHMDVVARDFPELTIIMSHGGYPWVLEAVLLAWKYPNVYLELAAHRPKYFAEPGTGWEPLLRFGQSTIADKVLFGSGSFLLGRPPAELVAEFRALPVKPAVMERWLCRNAETILGGGSSIG
;
A
#
# COMPACT_ATOMS: atom_id res chain seq x y z
N MET A 1 0.89 24.78 13.16
CA MET A 1 0.26 23.54 12.63
C MET A 1 -0.14 22.72 13.82
N PRO A 2 -1.41 22.41 14.06
CA PRO A 2 -1.75 21.46 15.11
C PRO A 2 -1.19 20.10 14.72
N ASP A 3 -0.42 19.53 15.59
CA ASP A 3 0.10 18.16 15.67
C ASP A 3 1.08 17.61 14.63
N GLY A 4 1.25 18.16 13.44
CA GLY A 4 2.25 17.69 12.45
C GLY A 4 2.24 16.18 12.12
N ARG A 5 1.19 15.44 12.59
CA ARG A 5 1.09 14.00 12.49
C ARG A 5 0.95 13.51 11.05
N VAL A 6 1.62 12.42 10.73
CA VAL A 6 1.55 11.73 9.45
C VAL A 6 0.98 10.33 9.67
N ILE A 7 0.08 9.90 8.79
CA ILE A 7 -0.33 8.50 8.65
C ILE A 7 0.23 8.00 7.33
N ASP A 8 1.14 7.04 7.41
CA ASP A 8 1.74 6.40 6.25
C ASP A 8 0.86 5.23 5.81
N MET A 9 0.17 5.39 4.69
CA MET A 9 -0.78 4.40 4.20
C MET A 9 -0.14 3.31 3.32
N TRP A 10 1.20 3.27 3.27
CA TRP A 10 1.91 2.18 2.63
C TRP A 10 3.38 2.07 3.09
N ALA A 11 3.60 1.39 4.20
CA ALA A 11 4.89 0.93 4.67
C ALA A 11 4.82 -0.60 4.87
N PRO A 12 4.71 -1.39 3.78
CA PRO A 12 4.23 -2.78 3.82
C PRO A 12 5.08 -3.67 4.72
N TRP A 13 6.36 -3.36 4.86
CA TRP A 13 7.29 -4.13 5.67
C TRP A 13 8.17 -3.21 6.50
N LEU A 14 8.42 -3.64 7.73
CA LEU A 14 9.45 -3.03 8.55
C LEU A 14 10.80 -3.69 8.25
N PRO A 15 11.90 -2.93 8.23
CA PRO A 15 13.24 -3.50 8.04
C PRO A 15 13.74 -4.18 9.32
N VAL A 16 13.00 -5.18 9.81
CA VAL A 16 13.33 -5.98 10.99
C VAL A 16 13.74 -7.40 10.59
N PRO A 17 14.61 -8.09 11.37
CA PRO A 17 15.24 -9.33 10.93
C PRO A 17 14.29 -10.41 10.43
N ASP A 18 13.21 -10.68 11.17
CA ASP A 18 12.27 -11.76 10.81
C ASP A 18 11.53 -11.48 9.51
N MET A 19 11.03 -10.25 9.31
CA MET A 19 10.39 -9.87 8.06
C MET A 19 11.38 -9.89 6.89
N MET A 20 12.59 -9.38 7.10
CA MET A 20 13.60 -9.31 6.03
C MET A 20 14.11 -10.69 5.63
N ARG A 21 14.31 -11.58 6.59
CA ARG A 21 14.69 -12.97 6.33
C ARG A 21 13.58 -13.67 5.54
N HIS A 22 12.35 -13.60 6.03
CA HIS A 22 11.22 -14.24 5.35
C HIS A 22 11.05 -13.72 3.93
N LEU A 23 11.12 -12.39 3.73
CA LEU A 23 11.04 -11.76 2.42
C LEU A 23 12.16 -12.25 1.48
N SER A 24 13.41 -12.31 1.97
CA SER A 24 14.54 -12.75 1.15
C SER A 24 14.44 -14.22 0.72
N ASP A 25 13.87 -15.07 1.57
CA ASP A 25 13.77 -16.50 1.33
C ASP A 25 12.55 -16.88 0.47
N ASN A 26 11.47 -16.11 0.58
CA ASN A 26 10.17 -16.46 -0.02
C ASN A 26 9.75 -15.57 -1.20
N TYR A 27 10.43 -14.45 -1.45
CA TYR A 27 10.12 -13.68 -2.65
C TYR A 27 10.62 -14.43 -3.90
N PRO A 28 9.79 -14.60 -4.94
CA PRO A 28 10.22 -15.26 -6.17
C PRO A 28 11.39 -14.54 -6.82
N ASP A 29 12.45 -15.27 -7.20
CA ASP A 29 13.66 -14.69 -7.79
C ASP A 29 13.34 -13.90 -9.06
N GLU A 30 12.41 -14.39 -9.86
CA GLU A 30 11.94 -13.74 -11.08
C GLU A 30 11.32 -12.38 -10.81
N MET A 31 10.69 -12.22 -9.64
CA MET A 31 10.06 -10.97 -9.23
C MET A 31 11.06 -10.00 -8.56
N LEU A 32 12.17 -10.50 -8.03
CA LEU A 32 13.20 -9.64 -7.44
C LEU A 32 13.91 -8.75 -8.46
N GLY A 33 13.80 -9.06 -9.74
CA GLY A 33 14.37 -8.26 -10.83
C GLY A 33 13.96 -6.79 -10.82
N TYR A 34 12.75 -6.47 -10.33
CA TYR A 34 12.30 -5.08 -10.24
C TYR A 34 13.03 -4.29 -9.14
N LEU A 35 13.59 -4.96 -8.14
CA LEU A 35 14.35 -4.29 -7.09
C LEU A 35 15.58 -3.55 -7.61
N ARG A 36 16.10 -3.89 -8.81
CA ARG A 36 17.13 -3.12 -9.48
C ARG A 36 16.78 -1.66 -9.69
N VAL A 37 15.49 -1.37 -9.86
CA VAL A 37 14.97 0.00 -10.04
C VAL A 37 15.06 0.79 -8.74
N PHE A 38 14.76 0.15 -7.62
CA PHE A 38 14.70 0.79 -6.31
C PHE A 38 16.03 0.69 -5.56
N TYR A 39 16.70 -0.46 -5.64
CA TYR A 39 17.97 -0.72 -4.96
C TYR A 39 19.12 -0.74 -5.95
N GLN A 40 19.56 0.42 -6.41
CA GLN A 40 20.77 0.52 -7.25
C GLN A 40 22.02 -0.11 -6.59
N GLN A 41 22.03 -0.21 -5.26
CA GLN A 41 23.10 -0.83 -4.46
C GLN A 41 22.99 -2.36 -4.33
N ALA A 42 21.88 -2.97 -4.79
CA ALA A 42 21.67 -4.41 -4.76
C ALA A 42 21.15 -4.89 -6.13
N PRO A 43 22.00 -4.88 -7.17
CA PRO A 43 21.57 -5.13 -8.54
C PRO A 43 21.27 -6.60 -8.85
N THR A 44 21.53 -7.50 -7.90
CA THR A 44 21.28 -8.95 -8.04
C THR A 44 20.46 -9.49 -6.87
N VAL A 45 19.81 -10.64 -7.09
CA VAL A 45 19.08 -11.37 -6.02
C VAL A 45 20.03 -11.70 -4.86
N ALA A 46 21.24 -12.14 -5.14
CA ALA A 46 22.24 -12.47 -4.12
C ALA A 46 22.61 -11.24 -3.27
N ALA A 47 22.83 -10.08 -3.88
CA ALA A 47 23.14 -8.84 -3.19
C ALA A 47 21.93 -8.37 -2.33
N PHE A 48 20.72 -8.53 -2.82
CA PHE A 48 19.51 -8.25 -2.03
C PHE A 48 19.41 -9.15 -0.78
N ARG A 49 19.59 -10.47 -0.95
CA ARG A 49 19.56 -11.44 0.17
C ARG A 49 20.62 -11.13 1.21
N GLN A 50 21.86 -10.85 0.75
CA GLN A 50 22.94 -10.47 1.66
C GLN A 50 22.61 -9.19 2.44
N ARG A 51 22.03 -8.19 1.79
CA ARG A 51 21.62 -6.95 2.43
C ARG A 51 20.47 -7.18 3.42
N ALA A 52 19.47 -7.97 3.04
CA ALA A 52 18.35 -8.30 3.93
C ALA A 52 18.83 -9.04 5.19
N ALA A 53 19.75 -10.00 5.02
CA ALA A 53 20.35 -10.73 6.15
C ALA A 53 21.21 -9.85 7.08
N ALA A 54 21.76 -8.75 6.57
CA ALA A 54 22.54 -7.80 7.36
C ALA A 54 21.69 -6.83 8.20
N ILE A 55 20.37 -6.80 8.00
CA ILE A 55 19.47 -5.94 8.76
C ILE A 55 19.32 -6.51 10.17
N GLN A 56 19.65 -5.68 11.18
CA GLN A 56 19.57 -6.00 12.60
C GLN A 56 18.73 -4.99 13.39
N LEU A 57 17.90 -4.20 12.69
CA LEU A 57 17.09 -3.18 13.33
C LEU A 57 16.02 -3.81 14.22
N SER A 58 15.95 -3.42 15.47
CA SER A 58 14.85 -3.86 16.34
C SER A 58 13.53 -3.21 15.93
N VAL A 59 12.41 -3.78 16.37
CA VAL A 59 11.09 -3.16 16.13
C VAL A 59 10.99 -1.81 16.85
N ASP A 60 11.59 -1.69 18.05
CA ASP A 60 11.61 -0.42 18.79
C ASP A 60 12.41 0.66 18.04
N ASP A 61 13.56 0.30 17.43
CA ASP A 61 14.32 1.24 16.58
C ASP A 61 13.55 1.62 15.31
N ALA A 62 12.81 0.67 14.72
CA ALA A 62 11.95 0.97 13.58
C ALA A 62 10.82 1.95 13.97
N VAL A 63 10.21 1.77 15.14
CA VAL A 63 9.22 2.71 15.69
C VAL A 63 9.85 4.06 15.98
N ALA A 64 11.05 4.11 16.56
CA ALA A 64 11.76 5.37 16.80
C ALA A 64 12.08 6.12 15.47
N ALA A 65 12.39 5.39 14.40
CA ALA A 65 12.58 6.00 13.08
C ALA A 65 11.28 6.60 12.50
N LEU A 66 10.13 5.98 12.77
CA LEU A 66 8.82 6.56 12.43
C LEU A 66 8.54 7.81 13.24
N ASP A 67 8.85 7.81 14.54
CA ASP A 67 8.71 8.97 15.42
C ASP A 67 9.56 10.16 14.92
N ALA A 68 10.82 9.90 14.59
CA ALA A 68 11.72 10.91 14.03
C ALA A 68 11.21 11.50 12.71
N ALA A 69 10.40 10.73 11.94
CA ALA A 69 9.75 11.18 10.73
C ALA A 69 8.41 11.91 10.96
N GLY A 70 7.90 11.94 12.20
CA GLY A 70 6.56 12.44 12.53
C GLY A 70 5.43 11.51 12.06
N ILE A 71 5.74 10.24 11.78
CA ILE A 71 4.76 9.23 11.38
C ILE A 71 4.14 8.64 12.65
N ALA A 72 2.90 9.04 12.92
CA ALA A 72 2.15 8.57 14.09
C ALA A 72 1.69 7.12 13.91
N ARG A 73 1.24 6.76 12.70
CA ARG A 73 0.77 5.42 12.36
C ARG A 73 1.24 5.02 10.97
N CYS A 74 1.48 3.74 10.75
CA CYS A 74 1.75 3.25 9.39
C CYS A 74 1.03 1.94 9.09
N LEU A 75 0.61 1.79 7.84
CA LEU A 75 0.04 0.55 7.31
C LEU A 75 1.16 -0.45 7.06
N ILE A 76 1.01 -1.64 7.67
CA ILE A 76 1.84 -2.82 7.40
C ILE A 76 0.94 -3.93 6.86
N THR A 77 1.44 -4.78 5.96
CA THR A 77 0.57 -5.73 5.28
C THR A 77 1.21 -7.10 5.07
N GLY A 78 0.36 -8.12 5.16
CA GLY A 78 0.66 -9.43 4.61
C GLY A 78 0.55 -9.44 3.08
N PHE A 79 1.25 -10.39 2.46
CA PHE A 79 1.14 -10.68 1.03
C PHE A 79 1.15 -12.20 0.86
N ASP A 80 -0.02 -12.77 0.64
CA ASP A 80 -0.19 -14.18 0.39
C ASP A 80 -0.52 -14.40 -1.10
N GLU A 81 0.40 -15.03 -1.80
CA GLU A 81 0.25 -15.40 -3.21
C GLU A 81 0.59 -16.88 -3.43
N ARG A 82 0.38 -17.71 -2.41
CA ARG A 82 0.81 -19.12 -2.42
C ARG A 82 0.17 -19.96 -3.53
N ALA A 83 -1.05 -19.66 -3.92
CA ALA A 83 -1.72 -20.38 -5.03
C ALA A 83 -1.28 -19.85 -6.40
N SER A 84 -0.86 -18.58 -6.47
CA SER A 84 -0.48 -17.89 -7.70
C SER A 84 0.99 -18.10 -8.07
N VAL A 85 1.90 -17.99 -7.09
CA VAL A 85 3.36 -18.08 -7.30
C VAL A 85 4.04 -19.14 -6.44
N GLY A 86 3.27 -19.98 -5.73
CA GLY A 86 3.80 -21.06 -4.89
C GLY A 86 4.44 -20.61 -3.57
N LYS A 87 4.33 -19.34 -3.19
CA LYS A 87 4.97 -18.78 -2.00
C LYS A 87 4.07 -17.76 -1.30
N THR A 88 4.17 -17.69 0.03
CA THR A 88 3.64 -16.59 0.83
C THR A 88 4.76 -15.57 1.03
N VAL A 89 4.67 -14.45 0.34
CA VAL A 89 5.73 -13.43 0.33
C VAL A 89 5.89 -12.76 1.68
N MET A 90 4.76 -12.48 2.37
CA MET A 90 4.74 -11.96 3.74
C MET A 90 3.48 -12.50 4.43
N PRO A 91 3.61 -13.52 5.29
CA PRO A 91 2.45 -14.10 5.96
C PRO A 91 1.82 -13.13 6.97
N ASN A 92 0.51 -13.17 7.08
CA ASN A 92 -0.24 -12.38 8.06
C ASN A 92 0.23 -12.67 9.50
N GLU A 93 0.72 -13.88 9.76
CA GLU A 93 1.29 -14.33 11.03
C GLU A 93 2.54 -13.56 11.45
N LEU A 94 3.30 -13.00 10.51
CA LEU A 94 4.44 -12.11 10.83
C LEU A 94 4.00 -10.66 11.06
N VAL A 95 2.87 -10.26 10.50
CA VAL A 95 2.31 -8.90 10.66
C VAL A 95 1.56 -8.76 11.98
N ALA A 96 0.78 -9.77 12.35
CA ALA A 96 -0.10 -9.74 13.52
C ALA A 96 0.63 -9.41 14.85
N PRO A 97 1.75 -10.05 15.20
CA PRO A 97 2.45 -9.76 16.46
C PRO A 97 2.95 -8.31 16.57
N LEU A 98 3.32 -7.69 15.45
CA LEU A 98 3.74 -6.30 15.43
C LEU A 98 2.57 -5.36 15.73
N ALA A 99 1.42 -5.60 15.10
CA ALA A 99 0.21 -4.81 15.33
C ALA A 99 -0.35 -5.01 16.75
N GLU A 100 -0.27 -6.24 17.29
CA GLU A 100 -0.69 -6.54 18.67
C GLU A 100 0.22 -5.87 19.71
N ARG A 101 1.53 -5.84 19.46
CA ARG A 101 2.50 -5.18 20.36
C ARG A 101 2.41 -3.65 20.32
N TYR A 102 2.06 -3.08 19.14
CA TYR A 102 1.99 -1.63 18.92
C TYR A 102 0.68 -1.24 18.24
N PRO A 103 -0.48 -1.44 18.89
CA PRO A 103 -1.81 -1.26 18.29
C PRO A 103 -2.09 0.19 17.84
N ASP A 104 -1.46 1.17 18.51
CA ASP A 104 -1.60 2.59 18.18
C ASP A 104 -0.62 3.05 17.08
N ARG A 105 0.27 2.17 16.62
CA ARG A 105 1.32 2.50 15.65
C ARG A 105 1.13 1.81 14.30
N PHE A 106 0.70 0.56 14.30
CA PHE A 106 0.57 -0.21 13.09
C PHE A 106 -0.89 -0.45 12.71
N ILE A 107 -1.17 -0.33 11.43
CA ILE A 107 -2.47 -0.57 10.81
C ILE A 107 -2.32 -1.84 9.96
N PRO A 108 -2.66 -3.04 10.49
CA PRO A 108 -2.43 -4.28 9.76
C PRO A 108 -3.49 -4.49 8.68
N PHE A 109 -3.02 -4.73 7.44
CA PHE A 109 -3.86 -5.20 6.33
C PHE A 109 -3.52 -6.64 6.02
N ALA A 110 -4.54 -7.48 5.79
CA ALA A 110 -4.34 -8.87 5.43
C ALA A 110 -3.92 -9.02 3.96
N GLY A 111 -2.99 -9.93 3.70
CA GLY A 111 -2.76 -10.45 2.36
C GLY A 111 -3.66 -11.66 2.11
N ALA A 112 -4.11 -11.85 0.86
CA ALA A 112 -4.86 -13.02 0.44
C ALA A 112 -4.57 -13.37 -1.03
N ASP A 113 -4.55 -14.67 -1.36
CA ASP A 113 -4.53 -15.12 -2.73
C ASP A 113 -5.95 -15.48 -3.21
N VAL A 114 -6.47 -14.68 -4.12
CA VAL A 114 -7.87 -14.84 -4.59
C VAL A 114 -8.11 -16.15 -5.31
N ARG A 115 -7.06 -16.82 -5.83
CA ARG A 115 -7.17 -18.14 -6.46
C ARG A 115 -7.51 -19.26 -5.47
N GLN A 116 -7.34 -19.03 -4.16
CA GLN A 116 -7.75 -19.97 -3.13
C GLN A 116 -9.27 -19.95 -2.87
N GLY A 117 -10.00 -18.95 -3.38
CA GLY A 117 -11.45 -18.86 -3.27
C GLY A 117 -11.94 -18.75 -1.81
N LEU A 118 -13.04 -19.47 -1.48
CA LEU A 118 -13.72 -19.35 -0.17
C LEU A 118 -12.84 -19.64 1.06
N PRO A 119 -11.87 -20.55 1.06
CA PRO A 119 -10.95 -20.70 2.18
C PRO A 119 -10.24 -19.38 2.53
N ALA A 120 -9.67 -18.68 1.55
CA ALA A 120 -8.98 -17.40 1.80
C ALA A 120 -9.95 -16.26 2.17
N VAL A 121 -11.21 -16.28 1.71
CA VAL A 121 -12.25 -15.35 2.17
C VAL A 121 -12.55 -15.54 3.66
N ARG A 122 -12.59 -16.80 4.14
CA ARG A 122 -12.77 -17.11 5.57
C ARG A 122 -11.54 -16.71 6.39
N GLU A 123 -10.34 -16.90 5.85
CA GLU A 123 -9.10 -16.42 6.48
C GLU A 123 -9.12 -14.89 6.62
N LEU A 124 -9.52 -14.15 5.60
CA LEU A 124 -9.68 -12.69 5.69
C LEU A 124 -10.63 -12.31 6.82
N GLU A 125 -11.81 -12.95 6.91
CA GLU A 125 -12.76 -12.69 7.99
C GLU A 125 -12.16 -12.98 9.37
N TYR A 126 -11.40 -14.08 9.52
CA TYR A 126 -10.68 -14.40 10.75
C TYR A 126 -9.67 -13.30 11.12
N TRP A 127 -8.84 -12.86 10.16
CA TRP A 127 -7.84 -11.82 10.41
C TRP A 127 -8.49 -10.50 10.85
N VAL A 128 -9.58 -10.10 10.21
CA VAL A 128 -10.30 -8.88 10.58
C VAL A 128 -11.01 -9.02 11.94
N ARG A 129 -11.86 -10.06 12.11
CA ARG A 129 -12.72 -10.16 13.30
C ARG A 129 -11.99 -10.66 14.56
N LYS A 130 -10.94 -11.47 14.40
CA LYS A 130 -10.26 -12.11 15.54
C LYS A 130 -8.87 -11.56 15.82
N ARG A 131 -8.20 -11.00 14.82
CA ARG A 131 -6.83 -10.52 14.95
C ARG A 131 -6.69 -9.01 14.70
N GLY A 132 -7.82 -8.28 14.57
CA GLY A 132 -7.85 -6.83 14.51
C GLY A 132 -7.26 -6.22 13.22
N PHE A 133 -7.18 -6.98 12.14
CA PHE A 133 -6.76 -6.44 10.85
C PHE A 133 -7.78 -5.43 10.34
N ARG A 134 -7.29 -4.37 9.69
CA ARG A 134 -8.06 -3.18 9.34
C ARG A 134 -8.34 -3.05 7.84
N GLY A 135 -7.97 -4.02 7.04
CA GLY A 135 -8.17 -4.02 5.60
C GLY A 135 -7.59 -5.23 4.91
N LEU A 136 -7.74 -5.25 3.59
CA LEU A 136 -7.17 -6.24 2.68
C LEU A 136 -6.18 -5.55 1.72
N SER A 137 -5.04 -6.18 1.45
CA SER A 137 -4.06 -5.73 0.46
C SER A 137 -3.88 -6.76 -0.63
N LEU A 138 -4.03 -6.36 -1.90
CA LEU A 138 -3.95 -7.24 -3.06
C LEU A 138 -2.98 -6.70 -4.12
N ARG A 139 -2.29 -7.62 -4.79
CA ARG A 139 -1.34 -7.32 -5.87
C ARG A 139 -1.70 -8.09 -7.14
N PRO A 140 -2.55 -7.54 -8.03
CA PRO A 140 -3.00 -8.20 -9.26
C PRO A 140 -1.86 -8.75 -10.12
N PHE A 141 -0.74 -8.04 -10.21
CA PHE A 141 0.42 -8.49 -10.97
C PHE A 141 1.08 -9.76 -10.40
N MET A 142 1.04 -10.00 -9.08
CA MET A 142 1.53 -11.24 -8.47
C MET A 142 0.54 -12.39 -8.64
N ILE A 143 -0.75 -12.08 -8.59
CA ILE A 143 -1.83 -13.05 -8.76
C ILE A 143 -1.99 -13.46 -10.23
N GLY A 144 -1.56 -12.60 -11.17
CA GLY A 144 -1.66 -12.87 -12.60
C GLY A 144 -3.07 -12.75 -13.17
N LEU A 145 -3.95 -11.97 -12.50
CA LEU A 145 -5.31 -11.67 -12.92
C LEU A 145 -5.57 -10.16 -12.78
N PRO A 146 -6.28 -9.51 -13.71
CA PRO A 146 -6.67 -8.11 -13.56
C PRO A 146 -7.68 -7.95 -12.42
N ALA A 147 -7.76 -6.75 -11.83
CA ALA A 147 -8.56 -6.50 -10.63
C ALA A 147 -10.08 -6.69 -10.84
N ASP A 148 -10.58 -6.62 -12.06
CA ASP A 148 -11.98 -6.86 -12.45
C ASP A 148 -12.29 -8.34 -12.73
N ASP A 149 -11.33 -9.25 -12.52
CA ASP A 149 -11.59 -10.69 -12.66
C ASP A 149 -12.51 -11.19 -11.53
N ARG A 150 -13.40 -12.13 -11.88
CA ARG A 150 -14.41 -12.71 -10.98
C ARG A 150 -13.83 -13.32 -9.68
N HIS A 151 -12.57 -13.77 -9.69
CA HIS A 151 -11.93 -14.35 -8.50
C HIS A 151 -11.79 -13.34 -7.36
N TYR A 152 -11.73 -12.06 -7.65
CA TYR A 152 -11.64 -11.00 -6.63
C TYR A 152 -12.98 -10.66 -5.99
N TYR A 153 -14.12 -10.85 -6.67
CA TYR A 153 -15.44 -10.38 -6.23
C TYR A 153 -15.87 -10.90 -4.85
N PRO A 154 -15.62 -12.17 -4.47
CA PRO A 154 -15.90 -12.64 -3.11
C PRO A 154 -15.13 -11.87 -2.03
N PHE A 155 -13.92 -11.41 -2.33
CA PHE A 155 -13.10 -10.62 -1.41
C PHE A 155 -13.59 -9.18 -1.31
N TYR A 156 -14.02 -8.59 -2.43
CA TYR A 156 -14.61 -7.25 -2.44
C TYR A 156 -15.92 -7.21 -1.64
N ALA A 157 -16.80 -8.18 -1.89
CA ALA A 157 -18.03 -8.33 -1.11
C ALA A 157 -17.74 -8.53 0.38
N LYS A 158 -16.73 -9.34 0.74
CA LYS A 158 -16.36 -9.57 2.13
C LYS A 158 -15.77 -8.33 2.77
N CYS A 159 -14.93 -7.55 2.10
CA CYS A 159 -14.44 -6.29 2.61
C CYS A 159 -15.56 -5.27 2.86
N ALA A 160 -16.51 -5.16 1.93
CA ALA A 160 -17.71 -4.31 2.10
C ALA A 160 -18.56 -4.77 3.28
N GLU A 161 -18.82 -6.08 3.42
CA GLU A 161 -19.55 -6.67 4.57
C GLU A 161 -18.84 -6.38 5.91
N LEU A 162 -17.53 -6.46 5.93
CA LEU A 162 -16.74 -6.22 7.14
C LEU A 162 -16.49 -4.72 7.43
N GLY A 163 -16.86 -3.84 6.51
CA GLY A 163 -16.62 -2.40 6.61
C GLY A 163 -15.13 -2.03 6.61
N VAL A 164 -14.28 -2.82 5.93
CA VAL A 164 -12.84 -2.58 5.87
C VAL A 164 -12.39 -2.21 4.46
N PRO A 165 -11.41 -1.29 4.31
CA PRO A 165 -10.91 -0.88 3.01
C PRO A 165 -10.11 -1.98 2.30
N LEU A 166 -10.13 -1.90 0.97
CA LEU A 166 -9.25 -2.63 0.06
C LEU A 166 -8.10 -1.70 -0.37
N SER A 167 -6.85 -2.12 -0.15
CA SER A 167 -5.68 -1.54 -0.79
C SER A 167 -5.28 -2.45 -1.95
N ILE A 168 -5.23 -1.91 -3.15
CA ILE A 168 -4.95 -2.71 -4.35
C ILE A 168 -3.91 -2.03 -5.23
N HIS A 169 -2.91 -2.80 -5.66
CA HIS A 169 -1.87 -2.29 -6.56
C HIS A 169 -2.47 -1.91 -7.92
N THR A 170 -2.40 -0.63 -8.25
CA THR A 170 -2.92 -0.04 -9.48
C THR A 170 -1.90 0.90 -10.09
N SER A 171 -0.77 0.35 -10.52
CA SER A 171 0.30 1.07 -11.20
C SER A 171 1.09 0.12 -12.10
N ALA A 172 2.02 0.66 -12.88
CA ALA A 172 3.00 -0.18 -13.54
C ALA A 172 3.80 -0.97 -12.48
N ASN A 173 4.11 -2.21 -12.79
CA ASN A 173 5.09 -3.00 -12.07
C ASN A 173 6.41 -3.04 -12.85
N TRP A 174 7.50 -3.27 -12.15
CA TRP A 174 8.85 -3.28 -12.74
C TRP A 174 9.36 -4.71 -13.01
N SER A 175 8.50 -5.72 -12.83
CA SER A 175 8.84 -7.10 -13.15
C SER A 175 8.82 -7.30 -14.67
N THR A 176 9.85 -7.93 -15.20
CA THR A 176 9.89 -8.36 -16.62
C THR A 176 9.06 -9.61 -16.89
N MET A 177 8.54 -10.24 -15.84
CA MET A 177 7.75 -11.48 -15.93
C MET A 177 6.26 -11.21 -16.06
N VAL A 178 5.81 -9.98 -15.85
CA VAL A 178 4.39 -9.63 -15.77
C VAL A 178 4.10 -8.39 -16.63
N VAL A 179 2.99 -8.44 -17.35
CA VAL A 179 2.54 -7.28 -18.15
C VAL A 179 1.99 -6.19 -17.25
N ASN A 180 2.26 -4.93 -17.59
CA ASN A 180 1.82 -3.79 -16.80
C ASN A 180 0.30 -3.60 -16.81
N ASP A 181 -0.40 -4.13 -17.80
CA ASP A 181 -1.87 -4.04 -17.89
C ASP A 181 -2.60 -4.54 -16.64
N LEU A 182 -2.05 -5.54 -15.93
CA LEU A 182 -2.65 -6.05 -14.69
C LEU A 182 -2.74 -5.01 -13.56
N GLY A 183 -1.93 -3.95 -13.61
CA GLY A 183 -1.99 -2.82 -12.67
C GLY A 183 -2.67 -1.58 -13.24
N HIS A 184 -3.33 -1.67 -14.40
CA HIS A 184 -3.94 -0.50 -15.04
C HIS A 184 -5.18 -0.03 -14.26
N PRO A 185 -5.31 1.27 -13.94
CA PRO A 185 -6.46 1.80 -13.19
C PRO A 185 -7.83 1.49 -13.80
N ARG A 186 -7.92 1.33 -15.13
CA ARG A 186 -9.17 1.02 -15.85
C ARG A 186 -9.93 -0.18 -15.28
N HIS A 187 -9.23 -1.18 -14.72
CA HIS A 187 -9.84 -2.35 -14.12
C HIS A 187 -10.64 -2.00 -12.86
N MET A 188 -10.33 -0.88 -12.21
CA MET A 188 -11.06 -0.43 -11.03
C MET A 188 -12.35 0.32 -11.34
N ASP A 189 -12.60 0.74 -12.60
CA ASP A 189 -13.83 1.43 -13.00
C ASP A 189 -15.06 0.54 -12.77
N VAL A 190 -14.99 -0.71 -13.20
CA VAL A 190 -16.05 -1.71 -12.99
C VAL A 190 -16.20 -2.05 -11.51
N VAL A 191 -15.09 -2.28 -10.81
CA VAL A 191 -15.10 -2.66 -9.38
C VAL A 191 -15.71 -1.56 -8.52
N ALA A 192 -15.32 -0.30 -8.73
CA ALA A 192 -15.84 0.83 -7.97
C ALA A 192 -17.35 1.06 -8.21
N ARG A 193 -17.83 0.77 -9.42
CA ARG A 193 -19.26 0.83 -9.79
C ARG A 193 -20.07 -0.30 -9.10
N ASP A 194 -19.52 -1.51 -9.10
CA ASP A 194 -20.23 -2.71 -8.64
C ASP A 194 -20.20 -2.85 -7.11
N PHE A 195 -19.25 -2.19 -6.43
CA PHE A 195 -19.07 -2.19 -4.98
C PHE A 195 -19.01 -0.76 -4.41
N PRO A 196 -20.09 0.02 -4.48
CA PRO A 196 -20.10 1.41 -4.02
C PRO A 196 -19.86 1.56 -2.51
N GLU A 197 -20.13 0.52 -1.71
CA GLU A 197 -19.91 0.50 -0.26
C GLU A 197 -18.46 0.18 0.11
N LEU A 198 -17.66 -0.36 -0.84
CA LEU A 198 -16.26 -0.73 -0.62
C LEU A 198 -15.37 0.49 -0.69
N THR A 199 -14.67 0.84 0.36
CA THR A 199 -13.57 1.81 0.29
C THR A 199 -12.39 1.20 -0.46
N ILE A 200 -12.00 1.80 -1.59
CA ILE A 200 -10.93 1.34 -2.47
C ILE A 200 -9.76 2.30 -2.42
N ILE A 201 -8.59 1.81 -2.05
CA ILE A 201 -7.32 2.54 -2.08
C ILE A 201 -6.51 2.02 -3.27
N MET A 202 -6.42 2.82 -4.33
CA MET A 202 -5.57 2.54 -5.49
C MET A 202 -4.14 2.93 -5.14
N SER A 203 -3.27 1.93 -4.95
CA SER A 203 -1.90 2.17 -4.51
C SER A 203 -1.02 2.69 -5.65
N HIS A 204 -0.05 3.55 -5.27
CA HIS A 204 0.99 4.12 -6.14
C HIS A 204 0.48 5.12 -7.17
N GLY A 205 -0.67 5.79 -6.88
CA GLY A 205 -1.18 6.91 -7.67
C GLY A 205 -1.56 6.59 -9.12
N GLY A 206 -1.63 5.31 -9.49
CA GLY A 206 -1.95 4.89 -10.85
C GLY A 206 -0.80 5.08 -11.86
N TYR A 207 0.42 5.40 -11.42
CA TYR A 207 1.53 5.71 -12.33
C TYR A 207 1.83 4.56 -13.31
N PRO A 208 2.03 4.84 -14.62
CA PRO A 208 2.08 6.17 -15.28
C PRO A 208 0.70 6.73 -15.71
N TRP A 209 -0.41 6.03 -15.46
CA TRP A 209 -1.78 6.41 -15.83
C TRP A 209 -2.44 7.33 -14.79
N VAL A 210 -1.70 8.33 -14.30
CA VAL A 210 -2.12 9.21 -13.20
C VAL A 210 -3.42 9.94 -13.49
N LEU A 211 -3.62 10.43 -14.74
CA LEU A 211 -4.85 11.12 -15.13
C LEU A 211 -6.08 10.21 -15.05
N GLU A 212 -5.95 8.95 -15.42
CA GLU A 212 -7.04 7.98 -15.34
C GLU A 212 -7.36 7.63 -13.88
N ALA A 213 -6.33 7.45 -13.04
CA ALA A 213 -6.51 7.23 -11.61
C ALA A 213 -7.19 8.43 -10.93
N VAL A 214 -6.79 9.65 -11.27
CA VAL A 214 -7.45 10.89 -10.83
C VAL A 214 -8.91 10.93 -11.26
N LEU A 215 -9.22 10.55 -12.50
CA LEU A 215 -10.60 10.49 -13.00
C LEU A 215 -11.45 9.50 -12.19
N LEU A 216 -10.92 8.33 -11.83
CA LEU A 216 -11.65 7.35 -11.02
C LEU A 216 -11.91 7.87 -9.60
N ALA A 217 -10.91 8.50 -8.97
CA ALA A 217 -11.07 9.11 -7.65
C ALA A 217 -12.07 10.29 -7.67
N TRP A 218 -12.19 10.99 -8.78
CA TRP A 218 -13.19 12.04 -8.99
C TRP A 218 -14.60 11.47 -9.21
N LYS A 219 -14.69 10.43 -10.06
CA LYS A 219 -15.96 9.82 -10.46
C LYS A 219 -16.63 9.06 -9.31
N TYR A 220 -15.83 8.36 -8.48
CA TYR A 220 -16.34 7.48 -7.46
C TYR A 220 -16.05 7.99 -6.03
N PRO A 221 -17.08 8.16 -5.19
CA PRO A 221 -16.90 8.65 -3.82
C PRO A 221 -16.10 7.71 -2.92
N ASN A 222 -16.05 6.43 -3.25
CA ASN A 222 -15.40 5.37 -2.49
C ASN A 222 -13.95 5.07 -2.95
N VAL A 223 -13.40 5.81 -3.94
CA VAL A 223 -12.05 5.59 -4.48
C VAL A 223 -11.07 6.63 -3.97
N TYR A 224 -9.91 6.18 -3.51
CA TYR A 224 -8.78 6.97 -2.98
C TYR A 224 -7.48 6.61 -3.71
N LEU A 225 -6.52 7.54 -3.73
CA LEU A 225 -5.19 7.36 -4.31
C LEU A 225 -4.13 7.37 -3.22
N GLU A 226 -3.35 6.31 -3.10
CA GLU A 226 -2.18 6.27 -2.24
C GLU A 226 -0.91 6.42 -3.09
N LEU A 227 0.08 7.21 -2.64
CA LEU A 227 1.17 7.74 -3.47
C LEU A 227 2.55 7.12 -3.22
N ALA A 228 2.65 6.00 -2.49
CA ALA A 228 3.93 5.35 -2.20
C ALA A 228 4.67 4.83 -3.45
N ALA A 229 5.87 4.33 -3.23
CA ALA A 229 6.76 3.73 -4.22
C ALA A 229 7.31 4.69 -5.29
N HIS A 230 7.01 5.97 -5.19
CA HIS A 230 7.56 7.03 -6.02
C HIS A 230 8.16 8.13 -5.16
N ARG A 231 9.30 8.69 -5.58
CA ARG A 231 9.95 9.79 -4.85
C ARG A 231 9.11 11.06 -4.98
N PRO A 232 8.60 11.61 -3.85
CA PRO A 232 7.72 12.79 -3.90
C PRO A 232 8.37 13.99 -4.61
N LYS A 233 9.68 14.17 -4.49
CA LYS A 233 10.39 15.29 -5.14
C LYS A 233 10.19 15.36 -6.65
N TYR A 234 9.87 14.24 -7.30
CA TYR A 234 9.64 14.21 -8.76
C TYR A 234 8.19 14.55 -9.16
N PHE A 235 7.26 14.61 -8.19
CA PHE A 235 5.84 14.89 -8.52
C PHE A 235 5.63 16.28 -9.11
N ALA A 236 6.47 17.25 -8.72
CA ALA A 236 6.38 18.63 -9.22
C ALA A 236 7.28 18.90 -10.44
N GLU A 237 8.06 17.92 -10.90
CA GLU A 237 8.92 18.08 -12.06
C GLU A 237 8.08 17.97 -13.35
N PRO A 238 8.17 18.94 -14.27
CA PRO A 238 7.41 18.90 -15.52
C PRO A 238 7.75 17.67 -16.38
N GLY A 239 6.72 17.10 -17.02
CA GLY A 239 6.88 15.96 -17.93
C GLY A 239 7.03 14.61 -17.23
N THR A 240 6.84 14.53 -15.91
CA THR A 240 6.89 13.29 -15.17
C THR A 240 5.57 12.52 -15.13
N GLY A 241 4.47 13.15 -15.59
CA GLY A 241 3.14 12.53 -15.59
C GLY A 241 2.35 12.70 -14.30
N TRP A 242 2.90 13.42 -13.28
CA TRP A 242 2.21 13.70 -12.02
C TRP A 242 1.40 14.99 -12.00
N GLU A 243 1.43 15.78 -13.08
CA GLU A 243 0.74 17.06 -13.20
C GLU A 243 -0.77 16.96 -12.93
N PRO A 244 -1.50 15.91 -13.40
CA PRO A 244 -2.92 15.74 -13.08
C PRO A 244 -3.17 15.63 -11.57
N LEU A 245 -2.32 14.91 -10.83
CA LEU A 245 -2.43 14.79 -9.37
C LEU A 245 -2.27 16.16 -8.70
N LEU A 246 -1.23 16.93 -9.04
CA LEU A 246 -1.00 18.24 -8.45
C LEU A 246 -2.09 19.25 -8.83
N ARG A 247 -2.66 19.11 -10.02
CA ARG A 247 -3.75 19.97 -10.48
C ARG A 247 -5.07 19.70 -9.77
N PHE A 248 -5.53 18.45 -9.81
CA PHE A 248 -6.85 18.05 -9.30
C PHE A 248 -6.84 17.65 -7.84
N GLY A 249 -5.73 17.15 -7.33
CA GLY A 249 -5.54 16.80 -5.92
C GLY A 249 -5.64 17.99 -4.98
N GLN A 250 -5.40 19.21 -5.46
CA GLN A 250 -5.55 20.42 -4.65
C GLN A 250 -6.97 21.03 -4.66
N SER A 251 -7.88 20.42 -5.39
CA SER A 251 -9.24 20.94 -5.58
C SER A 251 -10.27 19.80 -5.57
N THR A 252 -10.48 19.17 -6.70
CA THR A 252 -11.57 18.22 -6.97
C THR A 252 -11.48 16.94 -6.13
N ILE A 253 -10.26 16.42 -5.93
CA ILE A 253 -9.99 15.20 -5.17
C ILE A 253 -9.09 15.45 -3.96
N ALA A 254 -9.18 16.64 -3.35
CA ALA A 254 -8.34 17.02 -2.21
C ALA A 254 -8.54 16.11 -0.98
N ASP A 255 -9.70 15.49 -0.86
CA ASP A 255 -10.10 14.55 0.19
C ASP A 255 -9.87 13.07 -0.18
N LYS A 256 -9.22 12.80 -1.33
CA LYS A 256 -9.03 11.44 -1.87
C LYS A 256 -7.58 10.98 -1.94
N VAL A 257 -6.63 11.83 -1.62
CA VAL A 257 -5.20 11.53 -1.73
C VAL A 257 -4.64 11.14 -0.38
N LEU A 258 -3.82 10.08 -0.34
CA LEU A 258 -3.23 9.50 0.86
C LEU A 258 -1.71 9.45 0.71
N PHE A 259 -1.00 9.85 1.76
CA PHE A 259 0.44 9.68 1.82
C PHE A 259 0.80 8.22 2.03
N GLY A 260 1.80 7.74 1.30
CA GLY A 260 2.50 6.50 1.55
C GLY A 260 3.98 6.68 1.28
N SER A 261 4.84 6.20 2.17
CA SER A 261 6.27 6.38 2.01
C SER A 261 6.90 5.39 1.04
N GLY A 262 6.51 4.12 1.13
CA GLY A 262 7.22 3.07 0.41
C GLY A 262 8.71 3.01 0.77
N SER A 263 9.10 3.46 1.96
CA SER A 263 10.47 3.70 2.39
C SER A 263 11.39 2.51 2.17
N PHE A 264 10.90 1.29 2.47
CA PHE A 264 11.66 0.08 2.22
C PHE A 264 11.96 -0.10 0.71
N LEU A 265 10.97 0.01 -0.17
CA LEU A 265 11.15 -0.15 -1.61
C LEU A 265 12.07 0.93 -2.20
N LEU A 266 11.94 2.16 -1.74
CA LEU A 266 12.76 3.28 -2.22
C LEU A 266 14.17 3.27 -1.62
N GLY A 267 14.43 2.45 -0.58
CA GLY A 267 15.70 2.43 0.13
C GLY A 267 16.04 3.78 0.75
N ARG A 268 15.04 4.53 1.22
CA ARG A 268 15.18 5.87 1.78
C ARG A 268 14.56 5.96 3.17
N PRO A 269 15.16 6.74 4.09
CA PRO A 269 14.58 6.98 5.40
C PRO A 269 13.17 7.59 5.28
N PRO A 270 12.19 7.18 6.12
CA PRO A 270 10.86 7.77 6.11
C PRO A 270 10.86 9.29 6.28
N ALA A 271 11.76 9.83 7.11
CA ALA A 271 11.88 11.27 7.34
C ALA A 271 12.24 12.05 6.07
N GLU A 272 13.10 11.50 5.20
CA GLU A 272 13.44 12.12 3.91
C GLU A 272 12.19 12.19 3.00
N LEU A 273 11.42 11.11 2.94
CA LEU A 273 10.23 11.03 2.08
C LEU A 273 9.11 11.94 2.57
N VAL A 274 8.90 12.04 3.88
CA VAL A 274 7.97 13.02 4.48
C VAL A 274 8.41 14.45 4.19
N ALA A 275 9.70 14.74 4.29
CA ALA A 275 10.22 16.08 3.98
C ALA A 275 10.03 16.44 2.50
N GLU A 276 10.31 15.52 1.58
CA GLU A 276 10.06 15.72 0.14
C GLU A 276 8.57 15.92 -0.15
N PHE A 277 7.70 15.16 0.50
CA PHE A 277 6.26 15.28 0.31
C PHE A 277 5.74 16.64 0.81
N ARG A 278 6.22 17.11 1.98
CA ARG A 278 5.89 18.42 2.52
C ARG A 278 6.39 19.58 1.68
N ALA A 279 7.45 19.37 0.88
CA ALA A 279 8.02 20.38 -0.02
C ALA A 279 7.23 20.53 -1.33
N LEU A 280 6.25 19.67 -1.60
CA LEU A 280 5.41 19.79 -2.80
C LEU A 280 4.65 21.13 -2.81
N PRO A 281 4.41 21.72 -4.00
CA PRO A 281 3.67 22.97 -4.15
C PRO A 281 2.16 22.76 -3.95
N VAL A 282 1.80 22.28 -2.76
CA VAL A 282 0.43 21.95 -2.36
C VAL A 282 0.00 22.91 -1.25
N LYS A 283 -1.25 23.39 -1.31
CA LYS A 283 -1.82 24.27 -0.29
C LYS A 283 -1.71 23.65 1.10
N PRO A 284 -1.33 24.39 2.16
CA PRO A 284 -1.11 23.81 3.50
C PRO A 284 -2.29 22.99 4.04
N ALA A 285 -3.52 23.46 3.85
CA ALA A 285 -4.71 22.75 4.30
C ALA A 285 -4.96 21.42 3.52
N VAL A 286 -4.53 21.36 2.26
CA VAL A 286 -4.61 20.13 1.45
C VAL A 286 -3.48 19.19 1.84
N MET A 287 -2.29 19.68 2.10
CA MET A 287 -1.16 18.90 2.59
C MET A 287 -1.50 18.16 3.90
N GLU A 288 -2.17 18.84 4.83
CA GLU A 288 -2.65 18.20 6.07
C GLU A 288 -3.65 17.07 5.80
N ARG A 289 -4.55 17.26 4.83
CA ARG A 289 -5.48 16.19 4.41
C ARG A 289 -4.73 14.97 3.86
N TRP A 290 -3.79 15.20 2.95
CA TRP A 290 -3.02 14.13 2.31
C TRP A 290 -2.14 13.36 3.29
N LEU A 291 -1.53 14.07 4.24
CA LEU A 291 -0.65 13.46 5.23
C LEU A 291 -1.39 12.72 6.36
N CYS A 292 -2.64 13.10 6.67
CA CYS A 292 -3.31 12.57 7.86
C CYS A 292 -4.84 12.45 7.71
N ARG A 293 -5.58 13.57 7.46
CA ARG A 293 -7.03 13.60 7.63
C ARG A 293 -7.79 12.65 6.72
N ASN A 294 -7.35 12.48 5.47
CA ASN A 294 -8.00 11.56 4.54
C ASN A 294 -7.85 10.10 5.03
N ALA A 295 -6.68 9.75 5.56
CA ALA A 295 -6.46 8.43 6.14
C ALA A 295 -7.31 8.21 7.41
N GLU A 296 -7.42 9.21 8.30
CA GLU A 296 -8.30 9.15 9.46
C GLU A 296 -9.75 8.86 9.06
N THR A 297 -10.24 9.52 8.00
CA THR A 297 -11.61 9.34 7.51
C THR A 297 -11.89 7.90 7.11
N ILE A 298 -10.99 7.28 6.33
CA ILE A 298 -11.20 5.90 5.85
C ILE A 298 -10.93 4.84 6.91
N LEU A 299 -10.09 5.13 7.91
CA LEU A 299 -9.79 4.22 9.01
C LEU A 299 -10.79 4.33 10.17
N GLY A 300 -11.46 5.46 10.31
CA GLY A 300 -12.47 5.72 11.36
C GLY A 300 -13.85 5.15 11.05
N GLY A 301 -14.18 4.87 9.79
CA GLY A 301 -15.47 4.35 9.36
C GLY A 301 -15.85 2.94 9.88
N GLY A 302 -14.92 2.22 10.51
CA GLY A 302 -15.15 0.89 11.08
C GLY A 302 -15.55 0.84 12.58
N SER A 303 -15.87 1.96 13.21
CA SER A 303 -16.07 2.04 14.68
C SER A 303 -17.51 1.86 15.15
N SER A 304 -18.39 1.22 14.39
CA SER A 304 -19.74 0.93 14.85
C SER A 304 -20.27 -0.43 14.37
N ILE A 305 -19.58 -1.50 14.78
CA ILE A 305 -20.23 -2.83 14.87
C ILE A 305 -20.10 -3.26 16.32
N GLY A 306 -21.19 -2.92 17.10
CA GLY A 306 -21.41 -3.47 18.42
C GLY A 306 -21.87 -4.92 18.35
#